data_b437be40a2f5f3611331f7a0893f27fa
#
_entry.id   b437be40a2f5f3611331f7a0893f27fa
#
_cell.length_a   1.000
_cell.length_b   1.000
_cell.length_c   1.000
_cell.angle_alpha   90.00
_cell.angle_beta   90.00
_cell.angle_gamma   90.00
#
_symmetry.space_group_name_H-M   'P 1'
#
loop_
_entity.id
_entity.type
_entity.pdbx_description
1 polymer ?
#
loop_
_entity_poly.entity_id
_entity_poly.type
_entity_poly.pdbx_seq_one_letter_code
_entity_poly.pdbx_strand_id
1 'polypeptide(L)'
;MNRKQFLAGVLAMVAAPVAAQDFAADGAAVAEEEAGITPESTRKGPRDPHKGAVTNLPIPRFVSLKGSEGNARRGPGLTHRIDWVFTTSGMPLKITAEHEHWRRVEDSEGMGGWVHYSLLSGVRTILVTQDMAEFRDDPETNAMVSFQAEQGVIGKLLECNTDWCRVNAGGNKGWVLKTALWGVDPNEILT
;
A
#
# COMPACT_ATOMS: atom_id res chain seq x y z
N MET A 1 14.89 54.54 1.62
CA MET A 1 14.99 55.40 2.84
C MET A 1 14.35 54.61 3.98
N ASN A 2 15.09 54.17 4.87
CA ASN A 2 15.31 54.23 6.29
C ASN A 2 15.99 52.94 6.84
N ARG A 3 17.23 53.15 7.14
CA ARG A 3 18.07 52.30 8.01
C ARG A 3 17.59 52.44 9.46
N LYS A 4 17.61 51.32 10.21
CA LYS A 4 17.89 51.35 11.67
C LYS A 4 18.77 50.16 12.04
N GLN A 5 20.02 50.48 12.33
CA GLN A 5 20.99 49.66 13.09
C GLN A 5 20.66 49.80 14.59
N PHE A 6 20.99 48.77 15.36
CA PHE A 6 21.35 48.81 16.80
C PHE A 6 21.64 47.37 17.20
N LEU A 7 22.62 46.98 17.84
CA LEU A 7 23.77 47.33 18.68
C LEU A 7 24.23 45.99 19.26
N ALA A 8 25.53 45.76 19.22
CA ALA A 8 26.21 44.65 19.84
C ALA A 8 26.22 44.76 21.36
N GLY A 9 25.99 43.67 22.07
CA GLY A 9 26.24 43.54 23.50
C GLY A 9 27.20 42.39 23.76
N VAL A 10 28.44 42.72 24.06
CA VAL A 10 29.49 41.81 24.55
C VAL A 10 29.28 41.62 26.04
N LEU A 11 29.14 40.40 26.53
CA LEU A 11 29.19 40.09 27.96
C LEU A 11 30.30 39.08 28.21
N ALA A 12 31.29 39.52 28.97
CA ALA A 12 32.49 38.79 29.34
C ALA A 12 32.18 37.69 30.37
N MET A 13 32.75 36.53 30.14
CA MET A 13 32.74 35.41 31.07
C MET A 13 33.97 35.47 31.99
N VAL A 14 33.70 35.46 33.29
CA VAL A 14 34.71 35.25 34.33
C VAL A 14 34.77 33.75 34.67
N ALA A 15 35.92 33.18 34.51
CA ALA A 15 36.22 31.80 34.94
C ALA A 15 36.72 31.80 36.38
N ALA A 16 36.18 30.95 37.22
CA ALA A 16 36.75 30.61 38.53
C ALA A 16 37.15 29.11 38.56
N PRO A 17 38.32 28.74 39.09
CA PRO A 17 38.73 27.38 39.23
C PRO A 17 38.18 26.77 40.52
N VAL A 18 37.61 25.55 40.44
CA VAL A 18 37.30 24.75 41.61
C VAL A 18 38.34 23.61 41.77
N ALA A 19 38.88 23.58 42.97
CA ALA A 19 39.94 22.73 43.42
C ALA A 19 39.49 21.24 43.49
N ALA A 20 40.46 20.37 43.16
CA ALA A 20 40.40 18.93 43.41
C ALA A 20 40.39 18.64 44.92
N GLN A 21 39.55 17.73 45.35
CA GLN A 21 39.68 17.05 46.63
C GLN A 21 39.78 15.54 46.39
N ASP A 22 41.00 15.03 46.66
CA ASP A 22 41.29 13.60 46.81
C ASP A 22 40.54 13.06 48.02
N PHE A 23 39.78 11.99 47.86
CA PHE A 23 39.42 11.04 48.91
C PHE A 23 39.85 9.64 48.43
N ALA A 24 40.89 9.16 49.11
CA ALA A 24 41.35 7.81 48.97
C ALA A 24 40.59 6.88 49.93
N ALA A 25 40.41 5.66 49.44
CA ALA A 25 40.31 4.37 50.12
C ALA A 25 39.06 4.10 51.02
N ASP A 26 38.29 3.09 50.78
CA ASP A 26 38.56 1.75 51.27
C ASP A 26 37.53 0.75 50.77
N GLY A 27 37.98 -0.45 50.55
CA GLY A 27 37.37 -1.55 49.87
C GLY A 27 36.09 -2.12 50.44
N ALA A 28 35.33 -2.71 49.58
CA ALA A 28 34.67 -4.01 49.74
C ALA A 28 34.09 -4.42 48.36
N ALA A 29 34.68 -5.42 47.79
CA ALA A 29 34.11 -6.11 46.64
C ALA A 29 32.83 -6.82 47.04
N VAL A 30 31.70 -6.32 46.58
CA VAL A 30 30.48 -7.12 46.45
C VAL A 30 30.24 -7.33 44.96
N ALA A 31 30.47 -8.57 44.55
CA ALA A 31 30.11 -9.05 43.24
C ALA A 31 28.59 -9.02 43.14
N GLU A 32 28.04 -7.97 42.54
CA GLU A 32 26.69 -8.00 42.02
C GLU A 32 26.72 -8.73 40.69
N GLU A 33 26.20 -9.95 40.71
CA GLU A 33 25.88 -10.78 39.59
C GLU A 33 24.80 -10.06 38.80
N GLU A 34 25.21 -9.20 37.81
CA GLU A 34 24.32 -8.68 36.78
C GLU A 34 23.80 -9.86 35.97
N ALA A 35 22.63 -10.34 36.34
CA ALA A 35 21.82 -11.18 35.48
C ALA A 35 21.58 -10.40 34.18
N GLY A 36 22.41 -10.71 33.20
CA GLY A 36 22.28 -10.17 31.85
C GLY A 36 20.92 -10.51 31.26
N ILE A 37 19.98 -9.57 31.39
CA ILE A 37 18.78 -9.58 30.56
C ILE A 37 19.25 -9.18 29.16
N THR A 38 19.71 -10.16 28.42
CA THR A 38 19.83 -10.05 26.98
C THR A 38 18.40 -9.82 26.47
N PRO A 39 18.08 -8.69 25.80
CA PRO A 39 16.80 -8.57 25.15
C PRO A 39 16.73 -9.68 24.11
N GLU A 40 15.90 -10.67 24.38
CA GLU A 40 15.56 -11.73 23.46
C GLU A 40 15.07 -11.07 22.17
N SER A 41 15.98 -10.88 21.24
CA SER A 41 15.69 -10.47 19.87
C SER A 41 14.70 -11.49 19.35
N THR A 42 13.44 -11.13 19.33
CA THR A 42 12.35 -11.90 18.73
C THR A 42 12.74 -12.09 17.26
N ARG A 43 13.45 -13.16 16.97
CA ARG A 43 13.78 -13.58 15.61
C ARG A 43 12.45 -13.89 14.95
N LYS A 44 11.88 -12.87 14.31
CA LYS A 44 10.74 -13.04 13.42
C LYS A 44 11.18 -14.07 12.39
N GLY A 45 10.58 -15.26 12.41
CA GLY A 45 10.88 -16.35 11.48
C GLY A 45 10.84 -15.90 10.02
N PRO A 46 11.29 -16.72 9.07
CA PRO A 46 11.27 -16.38 7.65
C PRO A 46 9.87 -15.91 7.26
N ARG A 47 9.78 -14.71 6.66
CA ARG A 47 8.50 -14.16 6.22
C ARG A 47 7.95 -15.01 5.07
N ASP A 48 6.66 -15.29 5.14
CA ASP A 48 5.94 -15.91 4.03
C ASP A 48 5.95 -14.94 2.82
N PRO A 49 6.56 -15.31 1.69
CA PRO A 49 6.63 -14.44 0.52
C PRO A 49 5.25 -14.16 -0.11
N HIS A 50 4.24 -14.96 0.22
CA HIS A 50 2.87 -14.80 -0.27
C HIS A 50 1.99 -13.94 0.65
N LYS A 51 2.60 -13.32 1.68
CA LYS A 51 1.88 -12.44 2.60
C LYS A 51 2.52 -11.07 2.69
N GLY A 52 1.66 -10.06 2.73
CA GLY A 52 2.06 -8.67 2.91
C GLY A 52 2.81 -8.45 4.21
N ALA A 53 3.93 -7.75 4.13
CA ALA A 53 4.83 -7.52 5.26
C ALA A 53 4.21 -6.73 6.42
N VAL A 54 3.14 -5.99 6.15
CA VAL A 54 2.47 -5.09 7.10
C VAL A 54 1.11 -5.64 7.50
N THR A 55 0.28 -6.00 6.52
CA THR A 55 -1.11 -6.41 6.76
C THR A 55 -1.26 -7.91 7.00
N ASN A 56 -0.25 -8.70 6.66
CA ASN A 56 -0.31 -10.17 6.64
C ASN A 56 -1.40 -10.75 5.72
N LEU A 57 -2.00 -9.91 4.85
CA LEU A 57 -2.94 -10.34 3.83
C LEU A 57 -2.20 -11.01 2.66
N PRO A 58 -2.86 -11.89 1.89
CA PRO A 58 -2.25 -12.48 0.70
C PRO A 58 -1.72 -11.42 -0.28
N ILE A 59 -0.59 -11.71 -0.91
CA ILE A 59 -0.05 -10.99 -2.06
C ILE A 59 0.36 -12.00 -3.13
N PRO A 60 0.09 -11.73 -4.42
CA PRO A 60 -0.62 -10.55 -4.91
C PRO A 60 -2.10 -10.52 -4.51
N ARG A 61 -2.70 -9.33 -4.45
CA ARG A 61 -4.15 -9.15 -4.28
C ARG A 61 -4.64 -7.90 -4.97
N PHE A 62 -5.92 -7.87 -5.33
CA PHE A 62 -6.54 -6.73 -5.98
C PHE A 62 -7.21 -5.76 -4.99
N VAL A 63 -7.09 -4.49 -5.31
CA VAL A 63 -7.72 -3.33 -4.65
C VAL A 63 -8.18 -2.35 -5.73
N SER A 64 -8.82 -1.26 -5.35
CA SER A 64 -9.14 -0.18 -6.29
C SER A 64 -8.55 1.15 -5.86
N LEU A 65 -8.34 2.05 -6.81
CA LEU A 65 -8.02 3.45 -6.54
C LEU A 65 -9.24 4.14 -5.92
N LYS A 66 -9.08 4.77 -4.77
CA LYS A 66 -10.18 5.40 -4.03
C LYS A 66 -10.67 6.70 -4.65
N GLY A 67 -9.74 7.50 -5.14
CA GLY A 67 -10.02 8.80 -5.75
C GLY A 67 -9.71 8.82 -7.24
N SER A 68 -9.82 9.99 -7.84
CA SER A 68 -9.51 10.23 -9.26
C SER A 68 -8.03 10.51 -9.51
N GLU A 69 -7.18 10.47 -8.47
CA GLU A 69 -5.74 10.67 -8.62
C GLU A 69 -4.96 9.80 -7.62
N GLY A 70 -3.94 9.11 -8.10
CA GLY A 70 -3.05 8.27 -7.32
C GLY A 70 -1.61 8.34 -7.81
N ASN A 71 -0.75 9.00 -7.03
CA ASN A 71 0.67 9.11 -7.34
C ASN A 71 1.40 7.80 -7.02
N ALA A 72 1.95 7.15 -8.03
CA ALA A 72 2.82 5.99 -7.92
C ALA A 72 4.29 6.42 -7.98
N ARG A 73 5.04 6.13 -6.93
CA ARG A 73 6.41 6.58 -6.75
C ARG A 73 7.39 5.43 -6.97
N ARG A 74 8.63 5.78 -7.25
CA ARG A 74 9.72 4.81 -7.43
C ARG A 74 10.04 4.01 -6.17
N GLY A 75 9.79 4.57 -5.00
CA GLY A 75 10.03 3.95 -3.71
C GLY A 75 9.00 4.33 -2.66
N PRO A 76 8.99 3.62 -1.50
CA PRO A 76 8.01 3.79 -0.44
C PRO A 76 8.33 5.03 0.43
N GLY A 77 8.00 6.22 -0.05
CA GLY A 77 8.21 7.47 0.66
C GLY A 77 7.89 8.69 -0.19
N LEU A 78 7.57 9.81 0.46
CA LEU A 78 7.22 11.07 -0.21
C LEU A 78 8.40 11.72 -0.94
N THR A 79 9.63 11.41 -0.55
CA THR A 79 10.86 11.92 -1.16
C THR A 79 11.19 11.25 -2.49
N HIS A 80 10.59 10.09 -2.77
CA HIS A 80 10.79 9.41 -4.03
C HIS A 80 10.00 10.08 -5.16
N ARG A 81 10.63 10.12 -6.34
CA ARG A 81 10.02 10.66 -7.56
C ARG A 81 8.73 9.93 -7.91
N ILE A 82 7.75 10.67 -8.41
CA ILE A 82 6.54 10.13 -9.03
C ILE A 82 6.92 9.66 -10.43
N ASP A 83 6.73 8.37 -10.71
CA ASP A 83 7.01 7.77 -12.02
C ASP A 83 5.71 7.58 -12.83
N TRP A 84 4.57 7.44 -12.15
CA TRP A 84 3.26 7.25 -12.78
C TRP A 84 2.15 7.93 -11.98
N VAL A 85 1.08 8.36 -12.66
CA VAL A 85 -0.12 8.92 -12.01
C VAL A 85 -1.35 8.19 -12.53
N PHE A 86 -2.05 7.52 -11.64
CA PHE A 86 -3.36 6.95 -11.94
C PHE A 86 -4.42 8.04 -11.86
N THR A 87 -5.28 8.14 -12.87
CA THR A 87 -6.27 9.24 -12.99
C THR A 87 -7.72 8.79 -13.00
N THR A 88 -7.98 7.49 -12.82
CA THR A 88 -9.34 6.95 -12.92
C THR A 88 -9.79 6.40 -11.57
N SER A 89 -10.85 6.99 -11.01
CA SER A 89 -11.47 6.49 -9.77
C SER A 89 -12.00 5.07 -9.97
N GLY A 90 -11.79 4.23 -8.96
CA GLY A 90 -12.21 2.82 -9.02
C GLY A 90 -11.31 1.94 -9.89
N MET A 91 -10.23 2.46 -10.48
CA MET A 91 -9.29 1.67 -11.26
C MET A 91 -8.79 0.48 -10.45
N PRO A 92 -8.94 -0.77 -10.93
CA PRO A 92 -8.38 -1.93 -10.25
C PRO A 92 -6.86 -1.87 -10.28
N LEU A 93 -6.23 -2.27 -9.17
CA LEU A 93 -4.78 -2.27 -8.99
C LEU A 93 -4.39 -3.54 -8.25
N LYS A 94 -3.29 -4.17 -8.66
CA LYS A 94 -2.74 -5.36 -8.02
C LYS A 94 -1.62 -4.98 -7.05
N ILE A 95 -1.78 -5.25 -5.76
CA ILE A 95 -0.74 -5.08 -4.75
C ILE A 95 0.24 -6.25 -4.86
N THR A 96 1.52 -5.94 -5.06
CA THR A 96 2.61 -6.93 -5.17
C THR A 96 3.58 -6.89 -3.99
N ALA A 97 3.64 -5.79 -3.25
CA ALA A 97 4.46 -5.67 -2.05
C ALA A 97 3.89 -4.62 -1.07
N GLU A 98 4.35 -4.70 0.18
CA GLU A 98 3.99 -3.76 1.25
C GLU A 98 5.22 -3.27 2.01
N HIS A 99 5.24 -2.00 2.34
CA HIS A 99 6.23 -1.37 3.20
C HIS A 99 5.59 -0.24 4.01
N GLU A 100 5.48 -0.38 5.32
CA GLU A 100 4.82 0.58 6.21
C GLU A 100 3.46 1.08 5.67
N HIS A 101 3.35 2.35 5.33
CA HIS A 101 2.14 2.96 4.77
C HIS A 101 2.04 2.86 3.23
N TRP A 102 2.99 2.19 2.59
CA TRP A 102 3.08 2.11 1.14
C TRP A 102 2.72 0.73 0.61
N ARG A 103 2.10 0.70 -0.55
CA ARG A 103 1.77 -0.50 -1.30
C ARG A 103 2.37 -0.39 -2.69
N ARG A 104 3.14 -1.37 -3.10
CA ARG A 104 3.57 -1.46 -4.49
C ARG A 104 2.42 -2.01 -5.30
N VAL A 105 1.98 -1.23 -6.27
CA VAL A 105 0.84 -1.58 -7.11
C VAL A 105 1.23 -1.59 -8.58
N GLU A 106 0.50 -2.37 -9.37
CA GLU A 106 0.57 -2.39 -10.82
C GLU A 106 -0.84 -2.43 -11.41
N ASP A 107 -1.02 -1.86 -12.60
CA ASP A 107 -2.23 -1.94 -13.40
C ASP A 107 -2.20 -3.13 -14.37
N SER A 108 -3.19 -3.19 -15.29
CA SER A 108 -3.30 -4.25 -16.30
C SER A 108 -2.16 -4.27 -17.32
N GLU A 109 -1.42 -3.17 -17.47
CA GLU A 109 -0.28 -3.02 -18.37
C GLU A 109 1.06 -3.19 -17.65
N GLY A 110 1.02 -3.44 -16.32
CA GLY A 110 2.21 -3.56 -15.48
C GLY A 110 2.81 -2.21 -15.07
N MET A 111 2.12 -1.11 -15.36
CA MET A 111 2.55 0.22 -14.94
C MET A 111 2.18 0.45 -13.48
N GLY A 112 3.02 1.20 -12.76
CA GLY A 112 2.72 1.49 -11.36
C GLY A 112 3.93 1.89 -10.53
N GLY A 113 3.90 1.52 -9.25
CA GLY A 113 4.91 1.89 -8.26
C GLY A 113 4.35 1.87 -6.85
N TRP A 114 4.97 2.64 -5.97
CA TRP A 114 4.56 2.73 -4.57
C TRP A 114 3.50 3.82 -4.38
N VAL A 115 2.33 3.40 -3.92
CA VAL A 115 1.17 4.26 -3.63
C VAL A 115 0.90 4.23 -2.13
N HIS A 116 0.54 5.38 -1.54
CA HIS A 116 0.16 5.43 -0.14
C HIS A 116 -1.18 4.71 0.08
N TYR A 117 -1.30 3.90 1.11
CA TYR A 117 -2.47 3.03 1.34
C TYR A 117 -3.80 3.80 1.44
N SER A 118 -3.77 5.06 1.90
CA SER A 118 -4.98 5.88 2.01
C SER A 118 -5.64 6.23 0.67
N LEU A 119 -4.90 6.10 -0.43
CA LEU A 119 -5.40 6.29 -1.79
C LEU A 119 -6.04 5.01 -2.36
N LEU A 120 -5.96 3.91 -1.63
CA LEU A 120 -6.49 2.61 -2.04
C LEU A 120 -7.76 2.28 -1.27
N SER A 121 -8.62 1.49 -1.90
CA SER A 121 -9.88 1.00 -1.35
C SER A 121 -9.93 -0.53 -1.46
N GLY A 122 -10.48 -1.18 -0.43
CA GLY A 122 -10.79 -2.62 -0.47
C GLY A 122 -11.99 -2.98 -1.35
N VAL A 123 -12.69 -2.01 -1.91
CA VAL A 123 -13.77 -2.27 -2.86
C VAL A 123 -13.17 -2.93 -4.10
N ARG A 124 -13.71 -4.11 -4.46
CA ARG A 124 -13.23 -4.86 -5.60
C ARG A 124 -13.86 -4.32 -6.87
N THR A 125 -13.01 -3.99 -7.81
CA THR A 125 -13.40 -3.56 -9.16
C THR A 125 -12.65 -4.40 -10.20
N ILE A 126 -13.17 -4.39 -11.42
CA ILE A 126 -12.57 -5.04 -12.59
C ILE A 126 -12.42 -4.03 -13.72
N LEU A 127 -11.54 -4.33 -14.63
CA LEU A 127 -11.40 -3.68 -15.93
C LEU A 127 -11.77 -4.67 -17.02
N VAL A 128 -12.63 -4.26 -17.94
CA VAL A 128 -12.95 -5.05 -19.14
C VAL A 128 -11.76 -4.99 -20.09
N THR A 129 -11.23 -6.15 -20.47
CA THR A 129 -10.02 -6.27 -21.32
C THR A 129 -10.35 -6.65 -22.77
N GLN A 130 -11.56 -7.12 -23.03
CA GLN A 130 -12.05 -7.44 -24.38
C GLN A 130 -13.00 -6.36 -24.85
N ASP A 131 -12.93 -5.99 -26.12
CA ASP A 131 -13.89 -5.10 -26.73
C ASP A 131 -15.24 -5.78 -26.88
N MET A 132 -16.33 -5.03 -26.61
CA MET A 132 -17.72 -5.54 -26.68
C MET A 132 -17.93 -6.81 -25.87
N ALA A 133 -17.32 -6.88 -24.66
CA ALA A 133 -17.51 -8.03 -23.77
C ALA A 133 -19.00 -8.21 -23.42
N GLU A 134 -19.48 -9.44 -23.56
CA GLU A 134 -20.90 -9.78 -23.33
C GLU A 134 -21.17 -10.02 -21.84
N PHE A 135 -22.12 -9.29 -21.31
CA PHE A 135 -22.65 -9.47 -19.96
C PHE A 135 -24.02 -10.15 -20.06
N ARG A 136 -24.16 -11.28 -19.40
CA ARG A 136 -25.30 -12.18 -19.51
C ARG A 136 -26.14 -12.18 -18.23
N ASP A 137 -27.38 -12.63 -18.35
CA ASP A 137 -28.30 -12.73 -17.20
C ASP A 137 -27.88 -13.83 -16.24
N ASP A 138 -27.35 -14.94 -16.77
CA ASP A 138 -26.88 -16.09 -16.01
C ASP A 138 -25.43 -16.48 -16.40
N PRO A 139 -24.68 -17.18 -15.51
CA PRO A 139 -23.30 -17.58 -15.74
C PRO A 139 -23.19 -18.79 -16.68
N GLU A 140 -23.80 -18.70 -17.85
CA GLU A 140 -23.84 -19.72 -18.89
C GLU A 140 -23.62 -19.12 -20.27
N THR A 141 -22.96 -19.87 -21.17
CA THR A 141 -22.62 -19.38 -22.52
C THR A 141 -23.82 -19.19 -23.43
N ASN A 142 -24.93 -19.88 -23.17
CA ASN A 142 -26.18 -19.79 -23.92
C ASN A 142 -27.22 -18.84 -23.27
N ALA A 143 -26.90 -18.26 -22.11
CA ALA A 143 -27.77 -17.28 -21.48
C ALA A 143 -27.91 -16.00 -22.34
N MET A 144 -29.02 -15.28 -22.14
CA MET A 144 -29.28 -14.04 -22.84
C MET A 144 -28.23 -12.99 -22.53
N VAL A 145 -27.77 -12.27 -23.54
CA VAL A 145 -26.90 -11.11 -23.37
C VAL A 145 -27.72 -9.92 -22.91
N SER A 146 -27.46 -9.46 -21.69
CA SER A 146 -28.17 -8.30 -21.09
C SER A 146 -27.64 -6.98 -21.65
N PHE A 147 -26.32 -6.87 -21.78
CA PHE A 147 -25.63 -5.73 -22.36
C PHE A 147 -24.22 -6.10 -22.77
N GLN A 148 -23.57 -5.20 -23.48
CA GLN A 148 -22.14 -5.30 -23.85
C GLN A 148 -21.38 -4.11 -23.28
N ALA A 149 -20.08 -4.30 -23.00
CA ALA A 149 -19.19 -3.24 -22.52
C ALA A 149 -17.93 -3.19 -23.38
N GLU A 150 -17.50 -1.99 -23.67
CA GLU A 150 -16.25 -1.72 -24.38
C GLU A 150 -15.02 -2.05 -23.51
N GLN A 151 -13.89 -2.28 -24.15
CA GLN A 151 -12.60 -2.39 -23.46
C GLN A 151 -12.32 -1.11 -22.65
N GLY A 152 -11.78 -1.27 -21.45
CA GLY A 152 -11.47 -0.15 -20.54
C GLY A 152 -12.60 0.23 -19.58
N VAL A 153 -13.79 -0.34 -19.74
CA VAL A 153 -14.89 -0.11 -18.80
C VAL A 153 -14.55 -0.71 -17.43
N ILE A 154 -14.73 0.09 -16.38
CA ILE A 154 -14.53 -0.33 -14.99
C ILE A 154 -15.89 -0.68 -14.39
N GLY A 155 -15.97 -1.87 -13.78
CA GLY A 155 -17.15 -2.34 -13.08
C GLY A 155 -16.86 -2.72 -11.62
N LYS A 156 -17.88 -2.66 -10.77
CA LYS A 156 -17.78 -3.18 -9.40
C LYS A 156 -17.99 -4.69 -9.42
N LEU A 157 -17.04 -5.42 -8.88
CA LEU A 157 -17.14 -6.86 -8.72
C LEU A 157 -18.14 -7.18 -7.59
N LEU A 158 -19.08 -8.08 -7.86
CA LEU A 158 -20.12 -8.49 -6.92
C LEU A 158 -19.87 -9.91 -6.40
N GLU A 159 -19.78 -10.87 -7.31
CA GLU A 159 -19.58 -12.27 -7.02
C GLU A 159 -18.82 -12.96 -8.16
N CYS A 160 -18.16 -14.09 -7.89
CA CYS A 160 -17.48 -14.90 -8.90
C CYS A 160 -17.64 -16.37 -8.57
N ASN A 161 -17.97 -17.17 -9.58
CA ASN A 161 -17.85 -18.63 -9.56
C ASN A 161 -16.52 -19.08 -10.21
N THR A 162 -16.43 -20.30 -10.70
CA THR A 162 -15.21 -20.83 -11.32
C THR A 162 -14.79 -20.03 -12.56
N ASP A 163 -15.72 -19.75 -13.48
CA ASP A 163 -15.42 -19.19 -14.80
C ASP A 163 -15.99 -17.77 -15.01
N TRP A 164 -17.02 -17.42 -14.26
CA TRP A 164 -17.78 -16.20 -14.45
C TRP A 164 -17.72 -15.29 -13.23
N CYS A 165 -17.82 -13.99 -13.47
CA CYS A 165 -18.03 -13.00 -12.43
C CYS A 165 -19.27 -12.16 -12.73
N ARG A 166 -20.04 -11.86 -11.69
CA ARG A 166 -21.13 -10.88 -11.75
C ARG A 166 -20.59 -9.50 -11.43
N VAL A 167 -20.83 -8.58 -12.31
CA VAL A 167 -20.27 -7.23 -12.27
C VAL A 167 -21.36 -6.21 -12.42
N ASN A 168 -21.24 -5.09 -11.72
CA ASN A 168 -22.04 -3.90 -11.95
C ASN A 168 -21.22 -2.87 -12.72
N ALA A 169 -21.55 -2.64 -13.99
CA ALA A 169 -20.92 -1.66 -14.85
C ALA A 169 -21.96 -0.61 -15.25
N GLY A 170 -21.72 0.66 -14.87
CA GLY A 170 -22.64 1.77 -15.21
C GLY A 170 -24.06 1.64 -14.66
N GLY A 171 -24.28 0.86 -13.58
CA GLY A 171 -25.59 0.58 -13.00
C GLY A 171 -26.23 -0.72 -13.49
N ASN A 172 -25.77 -1.28 -14.60
CA ASN A 172 -26.23 -2.55 -15.14
C ASN A 172 -25.45 -3.71 -14.52
N LYS A 173 -26.13 -4.81 -14.21
CA LYS A 173 -25.53 -6.00 -13.63
C LYS A 173 -25.62 -7.16 -14.61
N GLY A 174 -24.55 -7.92 -14.75
CA GLY A 174 -24.53 -9.09 -15.60
C GLY A 174 -23.35 -9.99 -15.29
N TRP A 175 -23.40 -11.23 -15.79
CA TRP A 175 -22.35 -12.23 -15.70
C TRP A 175 -21.44 -12.14 -16.92
N VAL A 176 -20.14 -12.10 -16.67
CA VAL A 176 -19.09 -12.01 -17.70
C VAL A 176 -18.00 -13.03 -17.42
N LEU A 177 -17.39 -13.57 -18.46
CA LEU A 177 -16.26 -14.50 -18.32
C LEU A 177 -15.07 -13.82 -17.66
N LYS A 178 -14.41 -14.50 -16.74
CA LYS A 178 -13.18 -13.99 -16.09
C LYS A 178 -12.08 -13.70 -17.11
N THR A 179 -12.03 -14.43 -18.21
CA THR A 179 -11.04 -14.22 -19.30
C THR A 179 -11.16 -12.87 -20.00
N ALA A 180 -12.32 -12.21 -19.88
CA ALA A 180 -12.56 -10.87 -20.41
C ALA A 180 -12.26 -9.76 -19.39
N LEU A 181 -11.75 -10.11 -18.20
CA LEU A 181 -11.60 -9.22 -17.08
C LEU A 181 -10.16 -9.19 -16.57
N TRP A 182 -9.75 -8.02 -16.09
CA TRP A 182 -8.61 -7.85 -15.22
C TRP A 182 -9.07 -7.29 -13.86
N GLY A 183 -8.47 -7.71 -12.77
CA GLY A 183 -8.86 -7.32 -11.41
C GLY A 183 -9.44 -8.48 -10.58
N VAL A 184 -9.43 -9.68 -11.13
CA VAL A 184 -9.84 -10.93 -10.48
C VAL A 184 -8.83 -12.04 -10.78
N ASP A 185 -8.55 -12.90 -9.80
CA ASP A 185 -7.71 -14.06 -10.03
C ASP A 185 -8.49 -15.20 -10.72
N PRO A 186 -7.85 -15.98 -11.61
CA PRO A 186 -8.54 -17.08 -12.32
C PRO A 186 -9.26 -18.06 -11.39
N ASN A 187 -8.65 -18.36 -10.24
CA ASN A 187 -9.19 -19.33 -9.28
C ASN A 187 -10.00 -18.66 -8.14
N GLU A 188 -10.21 -17.36 -8.20
CA GLU A 188 -10.93 -16.64 -7.15
C GLU A 188 -12.42 -16.98 -7.18
N ILE A 189 -12.97 -17.36 -6.03
CA ILE A 189 -14.40 -17.49 -5.82
C ILE A 189 -14.80 -16.41 -4.81
N LEU A 190 -15.80 -15.64 -5.15
CA LEU A 190 -16.33 -14.55 -4.33
C LEU A 190 -17.84 -14.69 -4.23
N THR A 191 -18.35 -14.82 -3.01
CA THR A 191 -19.78 -14.96 -2.69
C THR A 191 -20.29 -13.77 -1.91
#